data_f1503c777ad01a57f3c3fc667d969ae9
#
_entry.id   f1503c777ad01a57f3c3fc667d969ae9
#
_cell.length_a   1.000
_cell.length_b   1.000
_cell.length_c   1.000
_cell.angle_alpha   90.00
_cell.angle_beta   90.00
_cell.angle_gamma   90.00
#
_symmetry.space_group_name_H-M   'P 1'
#
loop_
_entity.id
_entity.type
_entity.pdbx_description
1 polymer ?
#
loop_
_entity_poly.entity_id
_entity_poly.type
_entity_poly.pdbx_seq_one_letter_code
_entity_poly.pdbx_strand_id
1 'polypeptide(L)'
;MFKANENYLKLPGSYLFSTVAKKQREYSAAHPDKKIIRLSIGDVTQPLAPAIIERLHSAVDEMAVAETFKGYAPDLGYEFLRNTIVKNDYIDHGVDISADEIFVSDGAKSDSANIQEIFAPESKIAVCDPVYPVYVDSNVMAGRTGTYDKETGLWSDV
;
A
#
# COMPACT_ATOMS: atom_id res chain seq x y z
N MET A 1 20.71 11.88 23.30
CA MET A 1 20.36 10.46 23.45
C MET A 1 19.15 10.20 22.56
N PHE A 2 19.21 9.22 21.65
CA PHE A 2 18.07 8.85 20.82
C PHE A 2 17.05 8.06 21.65
N LYS A 3 15.77 8.36 21.49
CA LYS A 3 14.67 7.58 22.08
C LYS A 3 13.95 6.82 20.97
N ALA A 4 13.62 5.57 21.24
CA ALA A 4 12.78 4.79 20.34
C ALA A 4 11.33 5.35 20.34
N ASN A 5 10.62 5.17 19.23
CA ASN A 5 9.19 5.45 19.19
C ASN A 5 8.43 4.32 19.91
N GLU A 6 7.95 4.61 21.11
CA GLU A 6 7.26 3.63 21.95
C GLU A 6 5.91 3.15 21.40
N ASN A 7 5.34 3.85 20.41
CA ASN A 7 4.12 3.40 19.75
C ASN A 7 4.30 2.05 19.03
N TYR A 8 5.51 1.72 18.60
CA TYR A 8 5.80 0.40 18.04
C TYR A 8 5.58 -0.76 19.03
N LEU A 9 5.64 -0.50 20.33
CA LEU A 9 5.36 -1.50 21.36
C LEU A 9 3.85 -1.81 21.49
N LYS A 10 3.01 -0.99 20.90
CA LYS A 10 1.54 -1.18 20.86
C LYS A 10 1.11 -2.12 19.74
N LEU A 11 1.96 -2.35 18.74
CA LEU A 11 1.68 -3.27 17.65
C LEU A 11 1.68 -4.73 18.13
N PRO A 12 0.90 -5.63 17.50
CA PRO A 12 1.00 -7.06 17.73
C PRO A 12 2.45 -7.55 17.53
N GLY A 13 2.91 -8.46 18.38
CA GLY A 13 4.27 -9.00 18.32
C GLY A 13 4.60 -9.82 17.05
N SER A 14 3.61 -10.09 16.21
CA SER A 14 3.76 -10.75 14.92
C SER A 14 2.79 -10.18 13.90
N TYR A 15 3.30 -9.86 12.73
CA TYR A 15 2.48 -9.43 11.59
C TYR A 15 1.56 -10.57 11.12
N LEU A 16 0.29 -10.26 10.88
CA LEU A 16 -0.76 -11.25 10.55
C LEU A 16 -0.31 -12.26 9.47
N PHE A 17 0.23 -11.77 8.36
CA PHE A 17 0.61 -12.64 7.25
C PHE A 17 1.80 -13.55 7.60
N SER A 18 2.71 -13.13 8.45
CA SER A 18 3.80 -13.98 8.95
C SER A 18 3.26 -15.13 9.81
N THR A 19 2.26 -14.85 10.64
CA THR A 19 1.57 -15.85 11.46
C THR A 19 0.81 -16.85 10.60
N VAL A 20 0.08 -16.39 9.59
CA VAL A 20 -0.64 -17.24 8.63
C VAL A 20 0.35 -18.13 7.86
N ALA A 21 1.45 -17.56 7.35
CA ALA A 21 2.48 -18.33 6.64
C ALA A 21 3.13 -19.40 7.51
N LYS A 22 3.37 -19.10 8.81
CA LYS A 22 3.88 -20.09 9.77
C LYS A 22 2.90 -21.24 9.96
N LYS A 23 1.63 -20.94 10.26
CA LYS A 23 0.57 -21.96 10.45
C LYS A 23 0.40 -22.82 9.19
N GLN A 24 0.46 -22.21 8.01
CA GLN A 24 0.38 -22.95 6.75
C GLN A 24 1.53 -23.94 6.60
N ARG A 25 2.79 -23.53 6.89
CA ARG A 25 3.95 -24.43 6.84
C ARG A 25 3.81 -25.60 7.83
N GLU A 26 3.40 -25.30 9.05
CA GLU A 26 3.17 -26.31 10.08
C GLU A 26 2.10 -27.33 9.65
N TYR A 27 0.98 -26.84 9.12
CA TYR A 27 -0.09 -27.71 8.61
C TYR A 27 0.37 -28.57 7.41
N SER A 28 1.08 -27.97 6.44
CA SER A 28 1.61 -28.73 5.29
C SER A 28 2.58 -29.83 5.71
N ALA A 29 3.42 -29.56 6.71
CA ALA A 29 4.35 -30.56 7.23
C ALA A 29 3.62 -31.72 7.95
N ALA A 30 2.56 -31.42 8.68
CA ALA A 30 1.73 -32.42 9.37
C ALA A 30 0.82 -33.21 8.43
N HIS A 31 0.47 -32.63 7.27
CA HIS A 31 -0.49 -33.23 6.32
C HIS A 31 0.06 -33.18 4.88
N PRO A 32 1.11 -33.94 4.55
CA PRO A 32 1.76 -33.88 3.23
C PRO A 32 0.88 -34.34 2.07
N ASP A 33 -0.16 -35.11 2.37
CA ASP A 33 -1.18 -35.60 1.42
C ASP A 33 -2.27 -34.57 1.10
N LYS A 34 -2.33 -33.44 1.83
CA LYS A 34 -3.37 -32.42 1.65
C LYS A 34 -2.87 -31.26 0.82
N LYS A 35 -3.66 -30.89 -0.19
CA LYS A 35 -3.45 -29.66 -0.98
C LYS A 35 -4.10 -28.48 -0.24
N ILE A 36 -3.30 -27.45 0.06
CA ILE A 36 -3.82 -26.20 0.64
C ILE A 36 -4.29 -25.28 -0.48
N ILE A 37 -5.51 -24.81 -0.38
CA ILE A 37 -6.05 -23.72 -1.21
C ILE A 37 -5.87 -22.42 -0.45
N ARG A 38 -5.12 -21.46 -1.03
CA ARG A 38 -4.82 -20.16 -0.42
C ARG A 38 -5.88 -19.14 -0.85
N LEU A 39 -6.62 -18.61 0.12
CA LEU A 39 -7.63 -17.56 -0.10
C LEU A 39 -7.36 -16.32 0.76
N SER A 40 -6.16 -16.22 1.35
CA SER A 40 -5.85 -15.25 2.41
C SER A 40 -5.21 -13.96 1.93
N ILE A 41 -4.61 -13.93 0.74
CA ILE A 41 -3.93 -12.75 0.20
C ILE A 41 -4.38 -12.57 -1.25
N GLY A 42 -4.83 -11.35 -1.57
CA GLY A 42 -5.01 -10.94 -2.96
C GLY A 42 -3.62 -10.74 -3.60
N ASP A 43 -3.24 -11.65 -4.48
CA ASP A 43 -1.96 -11.60 -5.18
C ASP A 43 -2.17 -11.75 -6.68
N VAL A 44 -1.22 -11.25 -7.45
CA VAL A 44 -1.23 -11.41 -8.92
C VAL A 44 -0.88 -12.87 -9.23
N THR A 45 -1.77 -13.58 -9.90
CA THR A 45 -1.61 -15.01 -10.22
C THR A 45 -1.30 -15.27 -11.69
N GLN A 46 -1.36 -14.23 -12.52
CA GLN A 46 -1.10 -14.32 -13.95
C GLN A 46 0.16 -13.53 -14.33
N PRO A 47 0.93 -14.01 -15.30
CA PRO A 47 2.06 -13.25 -15.85
C PRO A 47 1.56 -11.95 -16.51
N LEU A 48 2.45 -10.98 -16.64
CA LEU A 48 2.17 -9.73 -17.33
C LEU A 48 1.82 -10.02 -18.80
N ALA A 49 0.88 -9.23 -19.34
CA ALA A 49 0.55 -9.30 -20.76
C ALA A 49 1.77 -8.96 -21.64
N PRO A 50 1.92 -9.58 -22.83
CA PRO A 50 3.06 -9.32 -23.72
C PRO A 50 3.28 -7.83 -24.01
N ALA A 51 2.21 -7.06 -24.23
CA ALA A 51 2.29 -5.61 -24.47
C ALA A 51 2.93 -4.84 -23.28
N ILE A 52 2.70 -5.28 -22.05
CA ILE A 52 3.33 -4.67 -20.86
C ILE A 52 4.83 -4.98 -20.87
N ILE A 53 5.22 -6.23 -21.17
CA ILE A 53 6.63 -6.63 -21.24
C ILE A 53 7.37 -5.84 -22.32
N GLU A 54 6.76 -5.70 -23.51
CA GLU A 54 7.33 -4.91 -24.60
C GLU A 54 7.56 -3.44 -24.19
N ARG A 55 6.56 -2.82 -23.52
CA ARG A 55 6.71 -1.43 -23.03
C ARG A 55 7.76 -1.28 -21.93
N LEU A 56 7.93 -2.28 -21.07
CA LEU A 56 8.99 -2.27 -20.06
C LEU A 56 10.38 -2.33 -20.73
N HIS A 57 10.57 -3.19 -21.74
CA HIS A 57 11.82 -3.21 -22.52
C HIS A 57 12.08 -1.88 -23.21
N SER A 58 11.07 -1.28 -23.88
CA SER A 58 11.21 0.04 -24.50
C SER A 58 11.60 1.13 -23.48
N ALA A 59 11.02 1.09 -22.30
CA ALA A 59 11.33 2.07 -21.25
C ALA A 59 12.77 1.93 -20.74
N VAL A 60 13.30 0.70 -20.68
CA VAL A 60 14.72 0.48 -20.34
C VAL A 60 15.64 0.99 -21.46
N ASP A 61 15.30 0.76 -22.73
CA ASP A 61 16.07 1.26 -23.88
C ASP A 61 16.09 2.80 -23.90
N GLU A 62 14.96 3.47 -23.59
CA GLU A 62 14.88 4.93 -23.45
C GLU A 62 15.88 5.47 -22.41
N MET A 63 16.16 4.71 -21.34
CA MET A 63 17.12 5.14 -20.31
C MET A 63 18.58 5.09 -20.75
N ALA A 64 18.90 4.39 -21.84
CA ALA A 64 20.25 4.29 -22.40
C ALA A 64 20.61 5.46 -23.33
N VAL A 65 19.63 6.30 -23.71
CA VAL A 65 19.80 7.39 -24.68
C VAL A 65 19.64 8.73 -23.98
N ALA A 66 20.61 9.63 -24.11
CA ALA A 66 20.65 10.90 -23.41
C ALA A 66 19.41 11.78 -23.64
N GLU A 67 18.86 11.77 -24.84
CA GLU A 67 17.70 12.56 -25.25
C GLU A 67 16.39 12.07 -24.63
N THR A 68 16.30 10.78 -24.29
CA THR A 68 15.09 10.15 -23.73
C THR A 68 15.25 9.73 -22.28
N PHE A 69 16.46 9.84 -21.73
CA PHE A 69 16.75 9.56 -20.33
C PHE A 69 15.83 10.38 -19.40
N LYS A 70 15.27 9.72 -18.42
CA LYS A 70 14.38 10.32 -17.44
C LYS A 70 15.05 10.30 -16.06
N GLY A 71 15.42 11.50 -15.57
CA GLY A 71 15.90 11.71 -14.20
C GLY A 71 14.74 11.87 -13.22
N TYR A 72 14.90 12.80 -12.27
CA TYR A 72 13.80 13.15 -11.34
C TYR A 72 12.55 13.61 -12.10
N ALA A 73 11.41 13.04 -11.74
CA ALA A 73 10.13 13.52 -12.18
C ALA A 73 9.78 14.88 -11.52
N PRO A 74 8.85 15.67 -12.09
CA PRO A 74 8.19 16.74 -11.35
C PRO A 74 7.49 16.19 -10.09
N ASP A 75 7.29 17.04 -9.07
CA ASP A 75 6.78 16.64 -7.75
C ASP A 75 5.47 15.85 -7.79
N LEU A 76 4.58 16.19 -8.71
CA LEU A 76 3.31 15.46 -8.92
C LEU A 76 3.46 14.20 -9.79
N GLY A 77 4.62 13.97 -10.37
CA GLY A 77 4.85 12.94 -11.38
C GLY A 77 4.81 13.49 -12.81
N TYR A 78 5.22 12.68 -13.78
CA TYR A 78 5.25 13.08 -15.19
C TYR A 78 3.84 13.41 -15.71
N GLU A 79 3.73 14.51 -16.42
CA GLU A 79 2.45 15.02 -16.96
C GLU A 79 1.77 14.01 -17.88
N PHE A 80 2.53 13.34 -18.75
CA PHE A 80 1.96 12.34 -19.65
C PHE A 80 1.27 11.19 -18.91
N LEU A 81 1.82 10.77 -17.75
CA LEU A 81 1.23 9.72 -16.92
C LEU A 81 -0.02 10.24 -16.21
N ARG A 82 0.06 11.44 -15.62
CA ARG A 82 -1.09 12.06 -14.93
C ARG A 82 -2.27 12.27 -15.88
N ASN A 83 -2.02 12.80 -17.10
CA ASN A 83 -3.04 12.94 -18.14
C ASN A 83 -3.63 11.59 -18.57
N THR A 84 -2.80 10.55 -18.66
CA THR A 84 -3.27 9.20 -18.99
C THR A 84 -4.19 8.64 -17.91
N ILE A 85 -3.83 8.81 -16.65
CA ILE A 85 -4.66 8.42 -15.48
C ILE A 85 -5.99 9.19 -15.52
N VAL A 86 -5.95 10.52 -15.62
CA VAL A 86 -7.15 11.36 -15.69
C VAL A 86 -8.09 10.89 -16.78
N LYS A 87 -7.57 10.66 -17.98
CA LYS A 87 -8.41 10.22 -19.10
C LYS A 87 -9.03 8.85 -18.85
N ASN A 88 -8.21 7.83 -18.57
CA ASN A 88 -8.66 6.44 -18.60
C ASN A 88 -9.33 5.98 -17.29
N ASP A 89 -8.92 6.52 -16.15
CA ASP A 89 -9.42 6.08 -14.85
C ASP A 89 -10.54 6.99 -14.30
N TYR A 90 -10.70 8.20 -14.86
CA TYR A 90 -11.68 9.17 -14.38
C TYR A 90 -12.63 9.66 -15.46
N ILE A 91 -12.15 10.38 -16.48
CA ILE A 91 -13.03 10.98 -17.49
C ILE A 91 -13.82 9.91 -18.26
N ASP A 92 -13.18 8.83 -18.70
CA ASP A 92 -13.82 7.71 -19.39
C ASP A 92 -14.87 7.00 -18.50
N HIS A 93 -14.86 7.24 -17.19
CA HIS A 93 -15.84 6.76 -16.20
C HIS A 93 -16.81 7.86 -15.71
N GLY A 94 -16.81 9.03 -16.34
CA GLY A 94 -17.74 10.11 -16.03
C GLY A 94 -17.36 10.98 -14.83
N VAL A 95 -16.12 10.90 -14.37
CA VAL A 95 -15.58 11.73 -13.28
C VAL A 95 -14.68 12.80 -13.87
N ASP A 96 -15.03 14.06 -13.64
CA ASP A 96 -14.29 15.23 -14.12
C ASP A 96 -13.26 15.68 -13.09
N ILE A 97 -11.98 15.44 -13.40
CA ILE A 97 -10.82 15.91 -12.62
C ILE A 97 -9.72 16.39 -13.54
N SER A 98 -8.82 17.22 -13.00
CA SER A 98 -7.64 17.71 -13.73
C SER A 98 -6.39 16.91 -13.40
N ALA A 99 -5.36 16.99 -14.25
CA ALA A 99 -4.07 16.36 -14.00
C ALA A 99 -3.35 16.91 -12.75
N ASP A 100 -3.71 18.11 -12.29
CA ASP A 100 -3.13 18.73 -11.11
C ASP A 100 -3.71 18.15 -9.79
N GLU A 101 -4.77 17.36 -9.89
CA GLU A 101 -5.35 16.62 -8.78
C GLU A 101 -4.77 15.18 -8.68
N ILE A 102 -3.86 14.81 -9.59
CA ILE A 102 -3.17 13.51 -9.58
C ILE A 102 -1.77 13.66 -9.00
N PHE A 103 -1.48 12.91 -7.97
CA PHE A 103 -0.16 12.77 -7.37
C PHE A 103 0.34 11.33 -7.56
N VAL A 104 1.48 11.16 -8.24
CA VAL A 104 2.08 9.83 -8.49
C VAL A 104 3.08 9.52 -7.40
N SER A 105 2.88 8.41 -6.71
CA SER A 105 3.74 7.94 -5.63
C SER A 105 4.34 6.56 -5.93
N ASP A 106 5.09 6.04 -4.96
CA ASP A 106 5.67 4.69 -5.02
C ASP A 106 4.72 3.59 -4.51
N GLY A 107 3.47 3.93 -4.22
CA GLY A 107 2.41 2.97 -3.91
C GLY A 107 1.50 3.35 -2.76
N ALA A 108 0.32 2.75 -2.73
CA ALA A 108 -0.75 3.05 -1.78
C ALA A 108 -0.36 2.92 -0.30
N LYS A 109 0.62 2.09 0.03
CA LYS A 109 1.10 1.95 1.40
C LYS A 109 1.84 3.20 1.87
N SER A 110 2.70 3.76 1.02
CA SER A 110 3.37 5.03 1.28
C SER A 110 2.36 6.17 1.34
N ASP A 111 1.39 6.21 0.44
CA ASP A 111 0.34 7.24 0.42
C ASP A 111 -0.48 7.21 1.70
N SER A 112 -0.92 6.02 2.14
CA SER A 112 -1.73 5.89 3.35
C SER A 112 -0.98 6.29 4.63
N ALA A 113 0.35 6.17 4.64
CA ALA A 113 1.17 6.64 5.74
C ALA A 113 1.43 8.16 5.65
N ASN A 114 1.76 8.66 4.46
CA ASN A 114 2.15 10.06 4.26
C ASN A 114 0.96 11.02 4.37
N ILE A 115 -0.23 10.63 3.90
CA ILE A 115 -1.42 11.50 3.96
C ILE A 115 -1.78 11.89 5.40
N GLN A 116 -1.39 11.08 6.38
CA GLN A 116 -1.62 11.39 7.79
C GLN A 116 -0.96 12.70 8.24
N GLU A 117 0.16 13.08 7.60
CA GLU A 117 0.95 14.26 7.97
C GLU A 117 0.23 15.58 7.67
N ILE A 118 -0.78 15.57 6.77
CA ILE A 118 -1.56 16.78 6.46
C ILE A 118 -2.74 17.00 7.42
N PHE A 119 -3.02 16.05 8.33
CA PHE A 119 -4.09 16.15 9.32
C PHE A 119 -3.54 16.31 10.73
N ALA A 120 -4.27 17.01 11.58
CA ALA A 120 -3.92 17.16 12.99
C ALA A 120 -3.87 15.77 13.70
N PRO A 121 -2.95 15.57 14.66
CA PRO A 121 -2.80 14.30 15.37
C PRO A 121 -4.07 13.79 16.07
N GLU A 122 -4.96 14.71 16.44
CA GLU A 122 -6.22 14.45 17.15
C GLU A 122 -7.37 14.05 16.22
N SER A 123 -7.12 14.03 14.91
CA SER A 123 -8.13 13.62 13.92
C SER A 123 -8.50 12.16 14.13
N LYS A 124 -9.81 11.88 14.14
CA LYS A 124 -10.30 10.51 14.16
C LYS A 124 -10.22 9.88 12.77
N ILE A 125 -9.92 8.58 12.76
CA ILE A 125 -9.66 7.83 11.54
C ILE A 125 -10.80 6.83 11.35
N ALA A 126 -11.36 6.76 10.15
CA ALA A 126 -12.33 5.75 9.78
C ALA A 126 -11.71 4.79 8.77
N VAL A 127 -11.78 3.50 9.04
CA VAL A 127 -11.36 2.43 8.14
C VAL A 127 -12.49 1.42 7.99
N CYS A 128 -12.51 0.67 6.89
CA CYS A 128 -13.44 -0.45 6.75
C CYS A 128 -13.06 -1.60 7.70
N ASP A 129 -14.03 -2.42 8.10
CA ASP A 129 -13.76 -3.66 8.83
C ASP A 129 -14.46 -4.83 8.08
N PRO A 130 -13.72 -5.84 7.61
CA PRO A 130 -12.26 -6.01 7.69
C PRO A 130 -11.48 -5.06 6.77
N VAL A 131 -10.25 -4.72 7.18
CA VAL A 131 -9.35 -3.86 6.41
C VAL A 131 -7.95 -4.47 6.33
N TYR A 132 -7.15 -4.03 5.36
CA TYR A 132 -5.73 -4.35 5.32
C TYR A 132 -5.03 -3.77 6.56
N PRO A 133 -4.35 -4.57 7.39
CA PRO A 133 -3.84 -4.14 8.70
C PRO A 133 -2.98 -2.87 8.68
N VAL A 134 -2.30 -2.61 7.58
CA VAL A 134 -1.42 -1.44 7.43
C VAL A 134 -2.16 -0.12 7.64
N TYR A 135 -3.45 -0.02 7.29
CA TYR A 135 -4.23 1.22 7.51
C TYR A 135 -4.42 1.53 9.01
N VAL A 136 -4.48 0.51 9.86
CA VAL A 136 -4.50 0.68 11.31
C VAL A 136 -3.07 0.81 11.86
N ASP A 137 -2.17 -0.11 11.46
CA ASP A 137 -0.81 -0.19 11.99
C ASP A 137 -0.01 1.10 11.75
N SER A 138 -0.13 1.73 10.57
CA SER A 138 0.54 3.01 10.27
C SER A 138 0.10 4.12 11.22
N ASN A 139 -1.18 4.16 11.57
CA ASN A 139 -1.73 5.11 12.53
C ASN A 139 -1.29 4.80 13.97
N VAL A 140 -1.16 3.51 14.34
CA VAL A 140 -0.57 3.11 15.63
C VAL A 140 0.87 3.59 15.73
N MET A 141 1.68 3.34 14.69
CA MET A 141 3.08 3.78 14.65
C MET A 141 3.22 5.30 14.76
N ALA A 142 2.30 6.05 14.15
CA ALA A 142 2.24 7.50 14.22
C ALA A 142 1.69 8.03 15.56
N GLY A 143 1.13 7.17 16.42
CA GLY A 143 0.56 7.55 17.72
C GLY A 143 -0.83 8.21 17.62
N ARG A 144 -1.57 7.96 16.53
CA ARG A 144 -2.85 8.62 16.21
C ARG A 144 -4.10 7.81 16.59
N THR A 145 -3.93 6.67 17.24
CA THR A 145 -5.03 5.70 17.47
C THR A 145 -5.68 5.81 18.84
N GLY A 146 -5.20 6.69 19.71
CA GLY A 146 -5.71 6.79 21.06
C GLY A 146 -5.38 5.57 21.92
N THR A 147 -6.35 5.09 22.70
CA THR A 147 -6.20 3.99 23.65
C THR A 147 -6.72 2.68 23.05
N TYR A 148 -5.95 1.61 23.22
CA TYR A 148 -6.37 0.26 22.82
C TYR A 148 -7.21 -0.40 23.91
N ASP A 149 -8.38 -0.85 23.56
CA ASP A 149 -9.24 -1.67 24.42
C ASP A 149 -9.01 -3.16 24.15
N LYS A 150 -8.51 -3.87 25.16
CA LYS A 150 -8.19 -5.30 25.05
C LYS A 150 -9.42 -6.20 25.02
N GLU A 151 -10.57 -5.74 25.52
CA GLU A 151 -11.79 -6.52 25.55
C GLU A 151 -12.48 -6.53 24.19
N THR A 152 -12.53 -5.39 23.55
CA THR A 152 -13.15 -5.25 22.22
C THR A 152 -12.14 -5.44 21.07
N GLY A 153 -10.85 -5.28 21.32
CA GLY A 153 -9.81 -5.30 20.30
C GLY A 153 -9.76 -4.04 19.44
N LEU A 154 -10.38 -2.94 19.89
CA LEU A 154 -10.52 -1.70 19.14
C LEU A 154 -9.66 -0.57 19.72
N TRP A 155 -9.37 0.41 18.87
CA TRP A 155 -8.74 1.67 19.23
C TRP A 155 -9.79 2.77 19.38
N SER A 156 -9.60 3.70 20.32
CA SER A 156 -10.60 4.74 20.60
C SER A 156 -10.74 5.78 19.49
N ASP A 157 -9.72 5.96 18.66
CA ASP A 157 -9.66 6.99 17.62
C ASP A 157 -9.54 6.41 16.18
N VAL A 158 -9.80 5.10 16.04
CA VAL A 158 -9.90 4.41 14.74
C VAL A 158 -11.24 3.70 14.64
#